data_acae212edfcb3a521e40fa7bdb96447b
#
_entry.id   acae212edfcb3a521e40fa7bdb96447b
#
_cell.length_a   1.000
_cell.length_b   1.000
_cell.length_c   1.000
_cell.angle_alpha   90.00
_cell.angle_beta   90.00
_cell.angle_gamma   90.00
#
_symmetry.space_group_name_H-M   'P 1'
#
loop_
_entity.id
_entity.type
_entity.pdbx_description
1 polymer ?
#
loop_
_entity_poly.entity_id
_entity_poly.type
_entity_poly.pdbx_seq_one_letter_code
_entity_poly.pdbx_strand_id
1 'polypeptide(L)'
;ETLKLAPKVETILMDRYTLTFSYDLIGKLDYLLKDQADVVTKTYGEQVVYEFLTTIESLPEKIQELTSGRYLCRWLARELVEKDCS
;
A
#
# COMPACT_ATOMS: atom_id res chain seq x y z
N GLU A 1 23.97 -28.32 -9.85
CA GLU A 1 23.55 -28.09 -9.83
C GLU A 1 22.87 -27.67 -10.13
N THR A 2 22.40 -27.55 -10.19
CA THR A 2 21.56 -27.23 -10.33
C THR A 2 21.02 -26.42 -10.70
N LEU A 3 20.68 -26.13 -11.28
CA LEU A 3 20.11 -25.46 -11.61
C LEU A 3 19.28 -25.00 -11.53
N LYS A 4 19.11 -24.61 -11.34
CA LYS A 4 18.25 -24.18 -11.13
C LYS A 4 17.44 -23.46 -11.78
N LEU A 5 16.61 -23.64 -12.12
CA LEU A 5 15.49 -22.99 -12.68
C LEU A 5 14.73 -22.33 -11.62
N ALA A 6 15.36 -21.43 -10.89
CA ALA A 6 14.69 -20.69 -9.85
C ALA A 6 13.61 -19.86 -10.50
N PRO A 7 12.39 -19.88 -9.97
CA PRO A 7 11.37 -18.96 -10.46
C PRO A 7 11.85 -17.53 -10.23
N LYS A 8 11.50 -16.65 -11.12
CA LYS A 8 11.95 -15.27 -11.02
C LYS A 8 11.05 -14.53 -10.04
N VAL A 9 11.30 -14.79 -8.78
CA VAL A 9 10.54 -14.18 -7.70
C VAL A 9 11.51 -13.50 -6.76
N GLU A 10 11.20 -12.28 -6.40
CA GLU A 10 11.99 -11.56 -5.40
C GLU A 10 11.17 -11.40 -4.14
N THR A 11 11.82 -11.55 -3.01
CA THR A 11 11.19 -11.29 -1.72
C THR A 11 11.52 -9.88 -1.32
N ILE A 12 10.50 -9.07 -1.14
CA ILE A 12 10.64 -7.66 -0.80
C ILE A 12 10.00 -7.40 0.55
N LEU A 13 10.70 -6.67 1.40
CA LEU A 13 10.18 -6.31 2.70
C LEU A 13 9.31 -5.07 2.54
N MET A 14 8.03 -5.21 2.85
CA MET A 14 7.05 -4.14 2.69
C MET A 14 6.35 -3.86 3.99
N ASP A 15 5.95 -2.61 4.19
CA ASP A 15 5.19 -2.19 5.36
C ASP A 15 3.71 -2.22 5.04
N ARG A 16 2.94 -2.80 5.95
CA ARG A 16 1.49 -2.85 5.82
C ARG A 16 0.87 -1.71 6.62
N TYR A 17 0.02 -0.96 5.95
CA TYR A 17 -0.69 0.17 6.56
C TYR A 17 -2.17 0.04 6.36
N THR A 18 -2.94 0.62 7.29
CA THR A 18 -4.36 0.87 7.05
C THR A 18 -4.55 2.37 6.93
N LEU A 19 -5.41 2.76 6.02
CA LEU A 19 -5.69 4.16 5.74
C LEU A 19 -7.19 4.38 5.77
N THR A 20 -7.63 5.25 6.66
CA THR A 20 -9.05 5.60 6.79
C THR A 20 -9.26 7.03 6.29
N PHE A 21 -10.26 7.21 5.46
CA PHE A 21 -10.53 8.52 4.89
C PHE A 21 -11.98 8.60 4.43
N SER A 22 -12.43 9.79 4.03
CA SER A 22 -13.79 10.01 3.57
C SER A 22 -13.97 9.57 2.13
N TYR A 23 -15.21 9.34 1.74
CA TYR A 23 -15.52 8.90 0.37
C TYR A 23 -15.07 9.91 -0.69
N ASP A 24 -15.09 11.18 -0.38
CA ASP A 24 -14.71 12.21 -1.36
C ASP A 24 -13.21 12.15 -1.71
N LEU A 25 -12.42 11.44 -0.93
CA LEU A 25 -10.99 11.31 -1.20
C LEU A 25 -10.65 10.05 -1.97
N ILE A 26 -11.63 9.19 -2.25
CA ILE A 26 -11.38 7.92 -2.93
C ILE A 26 -10.62 8.11 -4.24
N GLY A 27 -11.11 9.00 -5.09
CA GLY A 27 -10.48 9.21 -6.39
C GLY A 27 -9.03 9.64 -6.28
N LYS A 28 -8.76 10.56 -5.37
CA LYS A 28 -7.39 11.05 -5.19
C LYS A 28 -6.47 9.98 -4.65
N LEU A 29 -6.93 9.25 -3.65
CA LEU A 29 -6.10 8.24 -3.01
C LEU A 29 -5.93 7.01 -3.89
N ASP A 30 -6.95 6.63 -4.63
CA ASP A 30 -6.82 5.56 -5.61
C ASP A 30 -5.72 5.89 -6.61
N TYR A 31 -5.73 7.12 -7.10
CA TYR A 31 -4.73 7.54 -8.08
C TYR A 31 -3.33 7.51 -7.50
N LEU A 32 -3.19 7.98 -6.26
CA LEU A 32 -1.89 7.99 -5.61
C LEU A 32 -1.40 6.57 -5.33
N LEU A 33 -2.25 5.74 -4.74
CA LEU A 33 -1.84 4.40 -4.32
C LEU A 33 -1.66 3.45 -5.49
N LYS A 34 -2.28 3.75 -6.61
CA LYS A 34 -2.19 2.91 -7.80
C LYS A 34 -0.75 2.61 -8.18
N ASP A 35 0.12 3.62 -8.13
CA ASP A 35 1.51 3.48 -8.53
C ASP A 35 2.47 3.37 -7.35
N GLN A 36 2.03 3.75 -6.16
CA GLN A 36 2.91 3.88 -5.01
C GLN A 36 2.79 2.73 -4.02
N ALA A 37 1.72 1.98 -4.10
CA ALA A 37 1.47 0.93 -3.12
C ALA A 37 0.61 -0.16 -3.73
N ASP A 38 0.61 -1.32 -3.05
CA ASP A 38 -0.24 -2.45 -3.44
C ASP A 38 -1.41 -2.50 -2.47
N VAL A 39 -2.58 -2.10 -2.93
CA VAL A 39 -3.78 -2.13 -2.11
C VAL A 39 -4.28 -3.57 -2.02
N VAL A 40 -4.34 -4.08 -0.80
CA VAL A 40 -4.74 -5.46 -0.54
C VAL A 40 -6.23 -5.57 -0.32
N THR A 41 -6.78 -4.64 0.47
CA THR A 41 -8.18 -4.70 0.87
C THR A 41 -8.77 -3.31 0.86
N LYS A 42 -10.02 -3.21 0.40
CA LYS A 42 -10.78 -1.97 0.42
C LYS A 42 -12.08 -2.26 1.16
N THR A 43 -12.35 -1.50 2.21
CA THR A 43 -13.57 -1.66 2.99
C THR A 43 -14.35 -0.36 2.93
N TYR A 44 -15.64 -0.46 2.63
CA TYR A 44 -16.52 0.68 2.54
C TYR A 44 -17.57 0.59 3.63
N GLY A 45 -17.58 1.56 4.50
CA GLY A 45 -18.54 1.64 5.60
C GLY A 45 -18.88 3.09 5.83
N GLU A 46 -18.93 3.50 7.10
CA GLU A 46 -19.12 4.90 7.41
C GLU A 46 -17.98 5.73 6.84
N GLN A 47 -16.80 5.12 6.83
CA GLN A 47 -15.61 5.70 6.20
C GLN A 47 -14.96 4.63 5.36
N VAL A 48 -14.09 5.04 4.44
CA VAL A 48 -13.37 4.11 3.58
C VAL A 48 -12.08 3.72 4.27
N VAL A 49 -11.81 2.41 4.31
CA VAL A 49 -10.58 1.90 4.89
C VAL A 49 -9.86 1.07 3.83
N TYR A 50 -8.64 1.46 3.51
CA TYR A 50 -7.79 0.72 2.58
C TYR A 50 -6.64 0.10 3.36
N GLU A 51 -6.35 -1.15 3.04
CA GLU A 51 -5.17 -1.81 3.59
C GLU A 51 -4.22 -2.01 2.43
N PHE A 52 -3.00 -1.52 2.57
CA PHE A 52 -2.03 -1.58 1.48
C PHE A 52 -0.64 -1.87 1.99
N LEU A 53 0.20 -2.33 1.06
CA LEU A 53 1.60 -2.61 1.31
C LEU A 53 2.45 -1.67 0.47
N THR A 54 3.51 -1.15 1.04
CA THR A 54 4.39 -0.22 0.33
C THR A 54 5.82 -0.32 0.85
N THR A 55 6.77 0.00 -0.03
CA THR A 55 8.16 0.15 0.36
C THR A 55 8.55 1.61 0.49
N ILE A 56 7.64 2.52 0.20
CA ILE A 56 7.91 3.95 0.19
C ILE A 56 7.67 4.54 1.56
N GLU A 57 8.74 4.97 2.22
CA GLU A 57 8.62 5.51 3.57
C GLU A 57 7.94 6.88 3.59
N SER A 58 8.05 7.63 2.51
CA SER A 58 7.47 8.96 2.44
C SER A 58 6.02 8.95 1.96
N LEU A 59 5.45 7.77 1.72
CA LEU A 59 4.09 7.69 1.23
C LEU A 59 3.07 8.37 2.17
N PRO A 60 3.16 8.19 3.50
CA PRO A 60 2.23 8.89 4.38
C PRO A 60 2.29 10.41 4.24
N GLU A 61 3.47 10.95 3.96
CA GLU A 61 3.59 12.39 3.75
C GLU A 61 2.86 12.83 2.50
N LYS A 62 2.96 12.03 1.43
CA LYS A 62 2.24 12.33 0.20
C LYS A 62 0.74 12.29 0.42
N ILE A 63 0.28 11.32 1.19
CA ILE A 63 -1.13 11.21 1.52
C ILE A 63 -1.58 12.43 2.31
N GLN A 64 -0.76 12.86 3.25
CA GLN A 64 -1.09 14.04 4.06
C GLN A 64 -1.25 15.28 3.20
N GLU A 65 -0.35 15.48 2.25
CA GLU A 65 -0.46 16.62 1.35
C GLU A 65 -1.71 16.55 0.49
N LEU A 66 -2.03 15.35 0.01
CA LEU A 66 -3.16 15.16 -0.86
C LEU A 66 -4.48 15.37 -0.15
N THR A 67 -4.56 14.99 1.11
CA THR A 67 -5.79 15.04 1.88
C THR A 67 -5.85 16.19 2.86
N SER A 68 -4.79 16.99 2.93
CA SER A 68 -4.66 18.10 3.89
C SER A 68 -4.82 17.59 5.33
N GLY A 69 -4.34 16.40 5.59
CA GLY A 69 -4.38 15.82 6.91
C GLY A 69 -5.69 15.13 7.27
N ARG A 70 -6.62 15.07 6.33
CA ARG A 70 -7.93 14.45 6.59
C ARG A 70 -7.88 12.95 6.36
N TYR A 71 -7.03 12.26 7.12
CA TYR A 71 -6.91 10.84 7.00
C TYR A 71 -6.39 10.26 8.30
N LEU A 72 -6.56 8.95 8.45
CA LEU A 72 -5.99 8.21 9.56
C LEU A 72 -5.17 7.09 8.97
N CYS A 73 -3.86 7.14 9.15
CA CYS A 73 -2.94 6.13 8.64
C CYS A 73 -2.33 5.41 9.82
N ARG A 74 -2.35 4.08 9.77
CA ARG A 74 -1.80 3.28 10.86
C ARG A 74 -0.88 2.22 10.28
N TRP A 75 0.30 2.11 10.84
CA TRP A 75 1.23 1.05 10.50
C TRP A 75 0.81 -0.23 11.25
N LEU A 76 0.73 -1.33 10.52
CA LEU A 76 0.32 -2.60 11.12
C LEU A 76 1.50 -3.52 11.35
N ALA A 77 2.24 -3.80 10.28
CA ALA A 77 3.32 -4.78 10.38
C ALA A 77 4.22 -4.65 9.17
N ARG A 78 5.38 -5.25 9.28
CA ARG A 78 6.31 -5.37 8.15
C ARG A 78 6.29 -6.82 7.71
N GLU A 79 6.09 -7.04 6.42
CA GLU A 79 5.94 -8.38 5.88
C GLU A 79 6.84 -8.60 4.68
N LEU A 80 7.27 -9.83 4.51
CA LEU A 80 7.98 -10.24 3.31
C LEU A 80 6.95 -10.61 2.26
N VAL A 81 7.06 -9.99 1.09
CA VAL A 81 6.12 -10.19 0.00
C VAL A 81 6.89 -10.70 -1.21
N GLU A 82 6.38 -11.73 -1.85
CA GLU A 82 6.99 -12.24 -3.07
C GLU A 82 6.41 -11.51 -4.27
N LYS A 83 7.29 -11.02 -5.10
CA LYS A 83 6.89 -10.32 -6.31
C LYS A 83 7.49 -11.03 -7.52
N ASP A 84 6.71 -11.14 -8.58
CA ASP A 84 7.24 -11.66 -9.83
C ASP A 84 8.27 -10.67 -10.38
N CYS A 85 9.45 -11.19 -10.66
CA CYS A 85 10.51 -10.41 -11.23
C CYS A 85 10.67 -10.83 -12.68
N SER A 86 10.05 -10.11 -13.57
CA SER A 86 10.10 -10.50 -14.97
C SER A 86 10.88 -9.52 -15.81
#